data_6b0efe59da9acd90aadc920c0cb649cc
#
_entry.id   6b0efe59da9acd90aadc920c0cb649cc
#
_cell.length_a   1.000
_cell.length_b   1.000
_cell.length_c   1.000
_cell.angle_alpha   90.00
_cell.angle_beta   90.00
_cell.angle_gamma   90.00
#
_symmetry.space_group_name_H-M   'P 1'
#
loop_
_entity.id
_entity.type
_entity.pdbx_description
1 polymer ?
#
loop_
_entity_poly.entity_id
_entity_poly.type
_entity_poly.pdbx_seq_one_letter_code
_entity_poly.pdbx_strand_id
1 'polypeptide(L)'
;MDKDISVTLKVWRQRGPKEKGQFETYKIEKINQSVSFLEMLDILNEQLVNEGKEPIVFDHDCREGICGMCSLYVNGHPHGPATGATTCQLYMRRFHDGETITIEPWRSAGFPVIRDLMVDRYAYDKIIQAGGFTSVNTGGVPDANAIPIPKKDADLAMDA
;
A
#
# COMPACT_ATOMS: atom_id res chain seq x y z
N MET A 1 7.92 -27.95 0.60
CA MET A 1 8.33 -27.25 1.84
C MET A 1 8.70 -25.84 1.41
N ASP A 2 8.03 -24.86 1.97
CA ASP A 2 8.38 -23.46 1.74
C ASP A 2 9.79 -23.21 2.25
N LYS A 3 10.60 -22.57 1.43
CA LYS A 3 11.99 -22.25 1.78
C LYS A 3 12.03 -20.88 2.44
N ASP A 4 12.93 -20.73 3.39
CA ASP A 4 13.32 -19.41 3.85
C ASP A 4 14.24 -18.77 2.83
N ILE A 5 14.09 -17.46 2.65
CA ILE A 5 14.97 -16.63 1.82
C ILE A 5 15.51 -15.47 2.65
N SER A 6 16.63 -14.93 2.23
CA SER A 6 17.22 -13.72 2.79
C SER A 6 17.11 -12.61 1.76
N VAL A 7 16.71 -11.41 2.18
CA VAL A 7 16.55 -10.27 1.27
C VAL A 7 17.20 -9.02 1.84
N THR A 8 17.62 -8.15 0.95
CA THR A 8 18.10 -6.81 1.28
C THR A 8 17.03 -5.80 0.89
N LEU A 9 16.58 -4.99 1.81
CA LEU A 9 15.53 -3.99 1.59
C LEU A 9 16.16 -2.60 1.52
N LYS A 10 15.92 -1.87 0.44
CA LYS A 10 16.18 -0.43 0.33
C LYS A 10 14.87 0.30 0.51
N VAL A 11 14.65 0.84 1.69
CA VAL A 11 13.38 1.47 2.07
C VAL A 11 13.54 2.98 2.10
N TRP A 12 12.60 3.68 1.48
CA TRP A 12 12.51 5.13 1.57
C TRP A 12 12.15 5.55 2.99
N ARG A 13 12.98 6.43 3.57
CA ARG A 13 12.77 7.00 4.89
C ARG A 13 12.66 8.52 4.76
N GLN A 14 11.61 9.08 5.34
CA GLN A 14 11.34 10.52 5.33
C GLN A 14 10.57 10.89 6.59
N ARG A 15 11.13 11.75 7.42
CA ARG A 15 10.55 12.10 8.73
C ARG A 15 9.29 12.96 8.65
N GLY A 16 9.10 13.67 7.56
CA GLY A 16 7.95 14.57 7.39
C GLY A 16 7.83 15.11 5.97
N PRO A 17 6.70 15.75 5.64
CA PRO A 17 6.38 16.18 4.28
C PRO A 17 7.33 17.26 3.72
N LYS A 18 8.01 18.00 4.59
CA LYS A 18 8.95 19.08 4.21
C LYS A 18 10.40 18.64 4.29
N GLU A 19 10.67 17.43 4.75
CA GLU A 19 12.02 16.92 4.90
C GLU A 19 12.44 16.14 3.66
N LYS A 20 13.74 16.16 3.39
CA LYS A 20 14.31 15.36 2.31
C LYS A 20 14.39 13.90 2.74
N GLY A 21 13.75 13.02 1.97
CA GLY A 21 13.87 11.59 2.18
C GLY A 21 15.15 10.99 1.59
N GLN A 22 15.48 9.80 2.04
CA GLN A 22 16.61 9.01 1.54
C GLN A 22 16.30 7.52 1.65
N PHE A 23 17.05 6.69 0.92
CA PHE A 23 16.99 5.25 1.10
C PHE A 23 17.87 4.79 2.26
N GLU A 24 17.32 3.94 3.10
CA GLU A 24 18.04 3.19 4.10
C GLU A 24 18.01 1.70 3.76
N THR A 25 19.10 1.00 4.12
CA THR A 25 19.25 -0.42 3.77
C THR A 25 19.12 -1.29 5.02
N TYR A 26 18.27 -2.31 4.91
CA TYR A 26 18.01 -3.29 5.95
C TYR A 26 18.20 -4.69 5.40
N LYS A 27 18.56 -5.65 6.27
CA LYS A 27 18.65 -7.07 5.91
C LYS A 27 17.64 -7.85 6.72
N ILE A 28 16.95 -8.74 6.05
CA ILE A 28 16.10 -9.76 6.66
C ILE A 28 16.70 -11.12 6.31
N GLU A 29 17.04 -11.88 7.33
CA GLU A 29 17.51 -13.24 7.18
C GLU A 29 16.37 -14.22 7.50
N LYS A 30 16.26 -15.28 6.71
CA LYS A 30 15.32 -16.40 6.95
C LYS A 30 13.85 -15.99 7.02
N ILE A 31 13.40 -15.22 6.02
CA ILE A 31 11.97 -14.96 5.85
C ILE A 31 11.30 -16.09 5.09
N ASN A 32 10.21 -16.63 5.63
CA ASN A 32 9.45 -17.69 4.97
C ASN A 32 8.76 -17.16 3.71
N GLN A 33 8.82 -17.92 2.63
CA GLN A 33 8.23 -17.53 1.35
C GLN A 33 6.69 -17.45 1.35
N SER A 34 6.03 -18.02 2.34
CA SER A 34 4.57 -17.98 2.49
C SER A 34 4.04 -16.72 3.16
N VAL A 35 4.90 -15.91 3.80
CA VAL A 35 4.46 -14.65 4.40
C VAL A 35 4.20 -13.60 3.32
N SER A 36 3.29 -12.69 3.60
CA SER A 36 3.04 -11.55 2.73
C SER A 36 4.17 -10.51 2.82
N PHE A 37 4.28 -9.67 1.79
CA PHE A 37 5.20 -8.54 1.80
C PHE A 37 4.93 -7.56 2.95
N LEU A 38 3.65 -7.36 3.27
CA LEU A 38 3.23 -6.52 4.39
C LEU A 38 3.69 -7.12 5.74
N GLU A 39 3.53 -8.43 5.92
CA GLU A 39 4.00 -9.15 7.11
C GLU A 39 5.54 -9.10 7.22
N MET A 40 6.25 -9.17 6.11
CA MET A 40 7.71 -8.98 6.08
C MET A 40 8.10 -7.58 6.61
N LEU A 41 7.34 -6.53 6.30
CA LEU A 41 7.56 -5.20 6.86
C LEU A 41 7.27 -5.14 8.37
N ASP A 42 6.26 -5.87 8.85
CA ASP A 42 5.99 -5.99 10.29
C ASP A 42 7.19 -6.67 11.01
N ILE A 43 7.72 -7.75 10.44
CA ILE A 43 8.90 -8.45 10.98
C ILE A 43 10.12 -7.52 11.02
N LEU A 44 10.34 -6.73 9.95
CA LEU A 44 11.41 -5.74 9.96
C LEU A 44 11.21 -4.70 11.07
N ASN A 45 9.99 -4.21 11.25
CA ASN A 45 9.69 -3.25 12.30
C ASN A 45 9.91 -3.82 13.71
N GLU A 46 9.55 -5.08 13.93
CA GLU A 46 9.83 -5.77 15.18
C GLU A 46 11.36 -5.85 15.45
N GLN A 47 12.15 -6.17 14.43
CA GLN A 47 13.62 -6.17 14.54
C GLN A 47 14.15 -4.78 14.89
N LEU A 48 13.68 -3.73 14.21
CA LEU A 48 14.09 -2.36 14.46
C LEU A 48 13.76 -1.90 15.89
N VAL A 49 12.57 -2.20 16.37
CA VAL A 49 12.14 -1.87 17.75
C VAL A 49 13.00 -2.59 18.77
N ASN A 50 13.30 -3.89 18.57
CA ASN A 50 14.15 -4.67 19.45
C ASN A 50 15.61 -4.15 19.48
N GLU A 51 16.07 -3.53 18.38
CA GLU A 51 17.37 -2.87 18.29
C GLU A 51 17.35 -1.42 18.81
N GLY A 52 16.23 -0.93 19.33
CA GLY A 52 16.06 0.46 19.78
C GLY A 52 16.07 1.49 18.64
N LYS A 53 15.80 1.05 17.42
CA LYS A 53 15.71 1.89 16.22
C LYS A 53 14.26 2.28 15.93
N GLU A 54 14.11 3.37 15.19
CA GLU A 54 12.79 3.86 14.79
C GLU A 54 12.17 2.97 13.71
N PRO A 55 10.95 2.46 13.91
CA PRO A 55 10.27 1.62 12.93
C PRO A 55 9.92 2.40 11.67
N ILE A 56 9.71 1.68 10.57
CA ILE A 56 9.23 2.23 9.31
C ILE A 56 7.74 2.50 9.43
N VAL A 57 7.32 3.69 9.02
CA VAL A 57 5.91 4.06 8.99
C VAL A 57 5.31 3.69 7.64
N PHE A 58 4.27 2.88 7.64
CA PHE A 58 3.50 2.48 6.47
C PHE A 58 2.04 2.25 6.83
N ASP A 59 1.16 2.39 5.84
CA ASP A 59 -0.27 2.16 6.03
C ASP A 59 -0.65 0.70 5.82
N HIS A 60 -1.58 0.25 6.62
CA HIS A 60 -2.28 -1.02 6.45
C HIS A 60 -3.62 -0.96 7.19
N ASP A 61 -4.59 -1.78 6.74
CA ASP A 61 -5.89 -1.87 7.41
C ASP A 61 -6.44 -3.30 7.31
N CYS A 62 -7.14 -3.65 6.22
CA CYS A 62 -7.83 -4.94 6.12
C CYS A 62 -6.93 -6.17 6.11
N ARG A 63 -5.70 -6.08 5.58
CA ARG A 63 -4.75 -7.18 5.36
C ARG A 63 -5.28 -8.33 4.46
N GLU A 64 -6.38 -8.08 3.74
CA GLU A 64 -7.10 -9.06 2.92
C GLU A 64 -7.24 -8.65 1.45
N GLY A 65 -6.49 -7.63 1.02
CA GLY A 65 -6.49 -7.18 -0.37
C GLY A 65 -7.74 -6.38 -0.78
N ILE A 66 -8.48 -5.79 0.17
CA ILE A 66 -9.75 -5.13 -0.08
C ILE A 66 -9.61 -3.61 -0.07
N CYS A 67 -8.96 -3.03 0.95
CA CYS A 67 -8.97 -1.58 1.18
C CYS A 67 -7.94 -0.80 0.37
N GLY A 68 -6.87 -1.43 -0.12
CA GLY A 68 -5.80 -0.78 -0.86
C GLY A 68 -4.89 0.15 -0.04
N MET A 69 -5.02 0.21 1.28
CA MET A 69 -4.22 1.11 2.13
C MET A 69 -2.73 0.77 2.14
N CYS A 70 -2.37 -0.51 2.02
CA CYS A 70 -1.00 -0.99 1.99
C CYS A 70 -0.31 -0.85 0.62
N SER A 71 -0.77 0.06 -0.22
CA SER A 71 -0.26 0.27 -1.57
C SER A 71 1.11 0.94 -1.55
N LEU A 72 2.10 0.33 -2.19
CA LEU A 72 3.50 0.80 -2.25
C LEU A 72 4.09 0.60 -3.65
N TYR A 73 5.15 1.35 -3.95
CA TYR A 73 6.06 1.04 -5.07
C TYR A 73 7.12 0.04 -4.60
N VAL A 74 7.20 -1.08 -5.29
CA VAL A 74 8.18 -2.13 -5.05
C VAL A 74 8.97 -2.36 -6.33
N ASN A 75 10.29 -2.20 -6.29
CA ASN A 75 11.17 -2.28 -7.45
C ASN A 75 10.72 -1.38 -8.63
N GLY A 76 10.19 -0.18 -8.33
CA GLY A 76 9.74 0.78 -9.33
C GLY A 76 8.39 0.46 -9.98
N HIS A 77 7.67 -0.56 -9.50
CA HIS A 77 6.35 -0.94 -9.99
C HIS A 77 5.30 -0.86 -8.86
N PRO A 78 4.06 -0.43 -9.16
CA PRO A 78 2.97 -0.50 -8.20
C PRO A 78 2.79 -1.93 -7.71
N HIS A 79 2.94 -2.13 -6.39
CA HIS A 79 2.82 -3.43 -5.72
C HIS A 79 3.80 -4.52 -6.17
N GLY A 80 4.88 -4.17 -6.89
CA GLY A 80 5.92 -5.09 -7.31
C GLY A 80 5.49 -6.09 -8.39
N PRO A 81 5.97 -7.35 -8.32
CA PRO A 81 5.83 -8.32 -9.41
C PRO A 81 4.41 -8.92 -9.55
N ALA A 82 3.49 -8.64 -8.63
CA ALA A 82 2.12 -9.15 -8.68
C ALA A 82 1.17 -8.05 -9.16
N THR A 83 0.91 -8.00 -10.47
CA THR A 83 0.00 -7.03 -11.09
C THR A 83 -1.41 -7.13 -10.50
N GLY A 84 -1.99 -6.00 -10.11
CA GLY A 84 -3.34 -5.93 -9.56
C GLY A 84 -3.50 -6.45 -8.14
N ALA A 85 -2.39 -6.73 -7.44
CA ALA A 85 -2.42 -7.11 -6.02
C ALA A 85 -1.93 -5.95 -5.14
N THR A 86 -2.30 -5.98 -3.88
CA THR A 86 -1.77 -5.09 -2.83
C THR A 86 -0.63 -5.76 -2.08
N THR A 87 0.16 -5.03 -1.30
CA THR A 87 1.32 -5.63 -0.61
C THR A 87 0.94 -6.68 0.44
N CYS A 88 -0.26 -6.62 0.99
CA CYS A 88 -0.77 -7.68 1.88
C CYS A 88 -1.11 -8.97 1.13
N GLN A 89 -1.22 -8.94 -0.20
CA GLN A 89 -1.44 -10.11 -1.06
C GLN A 89 -0.24 -10.42 -1.98
N LEU A 90 0.80 -9.63 -1.89
CA LEU A 90 2.10 -9.93 -2.49
C LEU A 90 2.89 -10.83 -1.53
N TYR A 91 3.22 -12.04 -1.96
CA TYR A 91 3.92 -13.00 -1.09
C TYR A 91 5.41 -13.04 -1.39
N MET A 92 6.22 -13.36 -0.35
CA MET A 92 7.68 -13.40 -0.45
C MET A 92 8.20 -14.47 -1.41
N ARG A 93 7.40 -15.47 -1.78
CA ARG A 93 7.72 -16.43 -2.85
C ARG A 93 7.86 -15.82 -4.25
N ARG A 94 7.49 -14.55 -4.43
CA ARG A 94 7.69 -13.79 -5.67
C ARG A 94 9.09 -13.19 -5.79
N PHE A 95 9.88 -13.30 -4.74
CA PHE A 95 11.25 -12.78 -4.66
C PHE A 95 12.26 -13.92 -4.53
N HIS A 96 13.50 -13.63 -4.89
CA HIS A 96 14.58 -14.61 -4.87
C HIS A 96 15.46 -14.45 -3.63
N ASP A 97 16.11 -15.54 -3.23
CA ASP A 97 17.12 -15.49 -2.17
C ASP A 97 18.27 -14.57 -2.56
N GLY A 98 18.69 -13.70 -1.65
CA GLY A 98 19.71 -12.67 -1.87
C GLY A 98 19.26 -11.45 -2.66
N GLU A 99 17.98 -11.36 -3.05
CA GLU A 99 17.46 -10.21 -3.81
C GLU A 99 17.51 -8.91 -3.04
N THR A 100 17.79 -7.82 -3.77
CA THR A 100 17.65 -6.46 -3.24
C THR A 100 16.33 -5.86 -3.72
N ILE A 101 15.46 -5.50 -2.77
CA ILE A 101 14.12 -4.98 -3.02
C ILE A 101 14.07 -3.50 -2.64
N THR A 102 13.68 -2.65 -3.59
CA THR A 102 13.49 -1.22 -3.34
C THR A 102 12.02 -0.94 -3.00
N ILE A 103 11.78 -0.21 -1.92
CA ILE A 103 10.44 0.08 -1.39
C ILE A 103 10.27 1.59 -1.24
N GLU A 104 9.25 2.15 -1.87
CA GLU A 104 8.98 3.57 -1.93
C GLU A 104 7.49 3.88 -1.72
N PRO A 105 7.15 5.08 -1.22
CA PRO A 105 5.77 5.57 -1.27
C PRO A 105 5.36 5.90 -2.71
N TRP A 106 4.10 6.21 -2.93
CA TRP A 106 3.61 6.70 -4.22
C TRP A 106 4.36 7.97 -4.66
N ARG A 107 4.85 7.99 -5.90
CA ARG A 107 5.60 9.12 -6.50
C ARG A 107 4.66 10.09 -7.22
N SER A 108 3.62 10.55 -6.57
CA SER A 108 2.64 11.43 -7.20
C SER A 108 2.33 12.62 -6.31
N ALA A 109 2.13 13.79 -6.91
CA ALA A 109 1.67 14.98 -6.20
C ALA A 109 0.28 14.80 -5.56
N GLY A 110 -0.53 13.88 -6.09
CA GLY A 110 -1.81 13.47 -5.50
C GLY A 110 -1.67 12.64 -4.21
N PHE A 111 -0.45 12.18 -3.89
CA PHE A 111 -0.13 11.38 -2.71
C PHE A 111 1.10 11.94 -1.99
N PRO A 112 1.03 13.16 -1.42
CA PRO A 112 2.17 13.71 -0.69
C PRO A 112 2.55 12.82 0.50
N VAL A 113 3.85 12.66 0.73
CA VAL A 113 4.36 11.81 1.82
C VAL A 113 4.08 12.47 3.16
N ILE A 114 3.45 11.75 4.07
CA ILE A 114 3.29 12.13 5.48
C ILE A 114 4.57 11.76 6.22
N ARG A 115 4.96 10.48 6.14
CA ARG A 115 6.18 9.95 6.75
C ARG A 115 6.55 8.61 6.13
N ASP A 116 7.82 8.40 5.84
CA ASP A 116 8.37 7.17 5.25
C ASP A 116 7.56 6.70 4.02
N LEU A 117 6.81 5.61 4.17
CA LEU A 117 5.99 5.02 3.11
C LEU A 117 4.51 5.44 3.18
N MET A 118 4.11 6.13 4.24
CA MET A 118 2.76 6.64 4.44
C MET A 118 2.52 7.92 3.64
N VAL A 119 1.42 7.97 2.91
CA VAL A 119 1.03 9.11 2.06
C VAL A 119 -0.33 9.67 2.45
N ASP A 120 -0.53 10.96 2.21
CA ASP A 120 -1.82 11.61 2.36
C ASP A 120 -2.69 11.32 1.13
N ARG A 121 -3.77 10.59 1.32
CA ARG A 121 -4.74 10.24 0.27
C ARG A 121 -5.82 11.29 0.07
N TYR A 122 -5.93 12.24 0.97
CA TYR A 122 -7.00 13.22 0.96
C TYR A 122 -6.99 14.12 -0.29
N ALA A 123 -5.82 14.44 -0.82
CA ALA A 123 -5.70 15.16 -2.08
C ALA A 123 -6.31 14.37 -3.26
N TYR A 124 -6.06 13.07 -3.32
CA TYR A 124 -6.64 12.19 -4.33
C TYR A 124 -8.16 12.03 -4.15
N ASP A 125 -8.63 11.87 -2.92
CA ASP A 125 -10.07 11.79 -2.63
C ASP A 125 -10.81 13.06 -3.09
N LYS A 126 -10.20 14.23 -2.93
CA LYS A 126 -10.75 15.49 -3.46
C LYS A 126 -10.83 15.51 -4.99
N ILE A 127 -9.86 14.94 -5.68
CA ILE A 127 -9.87 14.81 -7.13
C ILE A 127 -11.01 13.89 -7.57
N ILE A 128 -11.17 12.75 -6.91
CA ILE A 128 -12.29 11.82 -7.17
C ILE A 128 -13.63 12.50 -6.93
N GLN A 129 -13.78 13.25 -5.84
CA GLN A 129 -15.02 14.00 -5.54
C GLN A 129 -15.32 15.05 -6.60
N ALA A 130 -14.31 15.74 -7.12
CA ALA A 130 -14.47 16.74 -8.18
C ALA A 130 -14.84 16.12 -9.53
N GLY A 131 -14.37 14.91 -9.81
CA GLY A 131 -14.71 14.13 -11.00
C GLY A 131 -16.08 13.46 -10.93
N GLY A 132 -16.80 13.62 -9.82
CA GLY A 132 -18.11 13.00 -9.63
C GLY A 132 -18.01 11.52 -9.25
N PHE A 133 -18.28 11.22 -8.01
CA PHE A 133 -18.49 9.84 -7.58
C PHE A 133 -19.99 9.56 -7.45
N THR A 134 -20.38 8.33 -7.75
CA THR A 134 -21.78 7.89 -7.62
C THR A 134 -22.06 7.50 -6.17
N SER A 135 -22.98 8.20 -5.52
CA SER A 135 -23.48 7.82 -4.20
C SER A 135 -24.71 6.93 -4.32
N VAL A 136 -24.74 5.83 -3.58
CA VAL A 136 -25.92 4.99 -3.48
C VAL A 136 -26.91 5.61 -2.50
N ASN A 137 -28.14 5.83 -2.94
CA ASN A 137 -29.20 6.25 -2.04
C ASN A 137 -29.69 5.05 -1.22
N THR A 138 -29.42 5.08 0.08
CA THR A 138 -29.74 3.99 1.01
C THR A 138 -31.02 4.23 1.81
N GLY A 139 -31.90 5.11 1.37
CA GLY A 139 -33.13 5.52 2.08
C GLY A 139 -34.21 4.46 2.25
N GLY A 140 -33.94 3.18 1.99
CA GLY A 140 -34.85 2.06 2.16
C GLY A 140 -34.17 0.71 2.20
N VAL A 141 -34.92 -0.33 2.53
CA VAL A 141 -34.45 -1.72 2.40
C VAL A 141 -35.20 -2.35 1.20
N PRO A 142 -34.60 -2.30 0.00
CA PRO A 142 -35.24 -2.91 -1.17
C PRO A 142 -35.18 -4.43 -1.10
N ASP A 143 -36.24 -5.07 -1.50
CA ASP A 143 -36.20 -6.50 -1.77
C ASP A 143 -35.21 -6.79 -2.89
N ALA A 144 -34.33 -7.77 -2.66
CA ALA A 144 -33.38 -8.28 -3.64
C ALA A 144 -32.58 -7.19 -4.37
N ASN A 145 -31.94 -6.38 -3.64
CA ASN A 145 -30.58 -5.90 -3.86
C ASN A 145 -30.27 -4.61 -4.60
N ALA A 146 -30.86 -4.11 -5.57
CA ALA A 146 -30.28 -2.91 -6.19
C ALA A 146 -31.18 -1.70 -5.98
N ILE A 147 -30.67 -0.70 -5.26
CA ILE A 147 -31.27 0.63 -5.33
C ILE A 147 -30.81 1.23 -6.67
N PRO A 148 -31.73 1.55 -7.60
CA PRO A 148 -31.35 2.18 -8.86
C PRO A 148 -30.69 3.54 -8.58
N ILE A 149 -29.51 3.75 -9.14
CA ILE A 149 -28.84 5.05 -9.11
C ILE A 149 -29.60 5.98 -10.04
N PRO A 150 -29.95 7.22 -9.61
CA PRO A 150 -30.54 8.20 -10.51
C PRO A 150 -29.69 8.41 -11.76
N LYS A 151 -30.30 8.45 -12.93
CA LYS A 151 -29.56 8.64 -14.20
C LYS A 151 -28.63 9.84 -14.18
N LYS A 152 -29.04 10.94 -13.55
CA LYS A 152 -28.23 12.15 -13.37
C LYS A 152 -26.89 11.87 -12.68
N ASP A 153 -26.91 11.03 -11.63
CA ASP A 153 -25.69 10.72 -10.86
C ASP A 153 -24.79 9.76 -11.63
N ALA A 154 -25.40 8.82 -12.37
CA ALA A 154 -24.65 7.93 -13.27
C ALA A 154 -23.99 8.72 -14.43
N ASP A 155 -24.72 9.65 -15.04
CA ASP A 155 -24.20 10.49 -16.12
C ASP A 155 -23.04 11.37 -15.60
N LEU A 156 -23.17 12.00 -14.44
CA LEU A 156 -22.10 12.79 -13.82
C LEU A 156 -20.82 11.96 -13.57
N ALA A 157 -20.95 10.72 -13.17
CA ALA A 157 -19.81 9.83 -12.95
C ALA A 157 -19.15 9.38 -14.27
N MET A 158 -19.93 9.30 -15.36
CA MET A 158 -19.42 8.91 -16.68
C MET A 158 -18.82 10.07 -17.48
N ASP A 159 -19.25 11.30 -17.18
CA ASP A 159 -18.79 12.51 -17.88
C ASP A 159 -17.52 13.13 -17.22
N ALA A 160 -17.06 12.56 -16.10
CA ALA A 160 -15.87 12.98 -15.35
C ALA A 160 -14.62 12.26 -15.84
#